data_261c9439fc99985300ec7de10c6eb1b2
#
_entry.id   261c9439fc99985300ec7de10c6eb1b2
#
_cell.length_a   1.000
_cell.length_b   1.000
_cell.length_c   1.000
_cell.angle_alpha   90.00
_cell.angle_beta   90.00
_cell.angle_gamma   90.00
#
_symmetry.space_group_name_H-M   'P 1'
#
loop_
_entity.id
_entity.type
_entity.pdbx_description
1 polymer ?
#
loop_
_entity_poly.entity_id
_entity_poly.type
_entity_poly.pdbx_seq_one_letter_code
_entity_poly.pdbx_strand_id
1 'polypeptide(L)'
;NIGLYSIYAAQKYKNIKVFSFEPSTSNLRILSRNISINNLQNKIIISQFPLIDQKFTFMELNEPEFIEGWSMNSYGKALDYQGKNFIPKQRYKMFGTSIDYLLDQKIIQIPNHIKIDVDGVEDKIISGGKNFLKHKDIKSISIELSEDYLEQYENVVNLLKQLNFSFKHKKHAMIYDQSTKFSKVFNYI
;
A
#
# COMPACT_ATOMS: atom_id res chain seq x y z
N ASN A 1 1.79 -2.69 -6.99
CA ASN A 1 1.54 -3.72 -8.00
C ASN A 1 1.41 -3.06 -9.40
N ILE A 2 0.74 -3.68 -10.36
CA ILE A 2 0.69 -3.25 -11.79
C ILE A 2 -0.15 -2.01 -12.10
N GLY A 3 -0.71 -1.34 -11.07
CA GLY A 3 -1.34 -0.02 -11.19
C GLY A 3 -2.83 0.00 -11.50
N LEU A 4 -3.57 -1.08 -11.30
CA LEU A 4 -5.01 -1.14 -11.64
C LEU A 4 -5.82 -0.02 -10.98
N TYR A 5 -5.66 0.21 -9.68
CA TYR A 5 -6.36 1.29 -8.96
C TYR A 5 -5.96 2.67 -9.45
N SER A 6 -4.66 2.89 -9.69
CA SER A 6 -4.13 4.17 -10.15
C SER A 6 -4.64 4.53 -11.54
N ILE A 7 -4.64 3.56 -12.46
CA ILE A 7 -5.12 3.72 -13.82
C ILE A 7 -6.63 3.97 -13.82
N TYR A 8 -7.39 3.15 -13.07
CA TYR A 8 -8.85 3.33 -12.96
C TYR A 8 -9.19 4.73 -12.46
N ALA A 9 -8.55 5.19 -11.38
CA ALA A 9 -8.80 6.52 -10.85
C ALA A 9 -8.44 7.63 -11.86
N ALA A 10 -7.27 7.52 -12.49
CA ALA A 10 -6.78 8.51 -13.46
C ALA A 10 -7.61 8.57 -14.75
N GLN A 11 -8.23 7.47 -15.16
CA GLN A 11 -9.17 7.45 -16.29
C GLN A 11 -10.53 8.03 -15.90
N LYS A 12 -11.04 7.65 -14.72
CA LYS A 12 -12.38 8.04 -14.26
C LYS A 12 -12.50 9.53 -13.96
N TYR A 13 -11.45 10.16 -13.40
CA TYR A 13 -11.50 11.55 -12.96
C TYR A 13 -10.58 12.44 -13.82
N LYS A 14 -11.14 13.54 -14.35
CA LYS A 14 -10.41 14.45 -15.24
C LYS A 14 -9.25 15.18 -14.52
N ASN A 15 -9.54 15.73 -13.35
CA ASN A 15 -8.61 16.58 -12.58
C ASN A 15 -8.06 15.85 -11.36
N ILE A 16 -7.35 14.75 -11.58
CA ILE A 16 -6.75 13.95 -10.52
C ILE A 16 -5.24 13.88 -10.70
N LYS A 17 -4.53 13.87 -9.59
CA LYS A 17 -3.14 13.42 -9.49
C LYS A 17 -3.09 12.20 -8.60
N VAL A 18 -2.35 11.18 -9.00
CA VAL A 18 -2.19 9.92 -8.29
C VAL A 18 -0.71 9.74 -7.96
N PHE A 19 -0.40 9.47 -6.70
CA PHE A 19 0.91 8.97 -6.27
C PHE A 19 0.80 7.47 -6.07
N SER A 20 1.58 6.71 -6.84
CA SER A 20 1.62 5.25 -6.79
C SER A 20 2.94 4.80 -6.20
N PHE A 21 2.89 4.08 -5.08
CA PHE A 21 4.06 3.48 -4.45
C PHE A 21 4.11 2.00 -4.83
N GLU A 22 5.20 1.61 -5.49
CA GLU A 22 5.46 0.22 -5.88
C GLU A 22 6.95 -0.08 -5.76
N PRO A 23 7.38 -0.81 -4.73
CA PRO A 23 8.79 -1.07 -4.50
C PRO A 23 9.36 -2.22 -5.35
N SER A 24 8.54 -3.20 -5.76
CA SER A 24 9.01 -4.33 -6.55
C SER A 24 9.47 -3.90 -7.94
N THR A 25 10.70 -4.23 -8.31
CA THR A 25 11.27 -3.87 -9.61
C THR A 25 10.56 -4.55 -10.78
N SER A 26 10.06 -5.76 -10.59
CA SER A 26 9.28 -6.50 -11.58
C SER A 26 7.91 -5.85 -11.80
N ASN A 27 7.20 -5.51 -10.72
CA ASN A 27 5.91 -4.83 -10.79
C ASN A 27 6.03 -3.41 -11.32
N LEU A 28 7.06 -2.68 -10.91
CA LEU A 28 7.33 -1.32 -11.35
C LEU A 28 7.45 -1.21 -12.88
N ARG A 29 8.08 -2.18 -13.50
CA ARG A 29 8.20 -2.26 -14.96
C ARG A 29 6.82 -2.34 -15.62
N ILE A 30 5.93 -3.19 -15.11
CA ILE A 30 4.58 -3.33 -15.64
C ILE A 30 3.72 -2.10 -15.33
N LEU A 31 3.80 -1.57 -14.11
CA LEU A 31 3.13 -0.31 -13.73
C LEU A 31 3.49 0.83 -14.69
N SER A 32 4.77 1.05 -14.93
CA SER A 32 5.26 2.09 -15.85
C SER A 32 4.74 1.89 -17.28
N ARG A 33 4.78 0.66 -17.78
CA ARG A 33 4.23 0.31 -19.10
C ARG A 33 2.74 0.56 -19.17
N ASN A 34 1.98 0.13 -18.16
CA ASN A 34 0.53 0.31 -18.11
C ASN A 34 0.14 1.79 -18.09
N ILE A 35 0.88 2.63 -17.36
CA ILE A 35 0.67 4.08 -17.37
C ILE A 35 0.92 4.65 -18.77
N SER A 36 2.01 4.24 -19.42
CA SER A 36 2.41 4.74 -20.73
C SER A 36 1.41 4.39 -21.84
N ILE A 37 0.99 3.13 -21.93
CA ILE A 37 0.02 2.70 -22.97
C ILE A 37 -1.37 3.31 -22.80
N ASN A 38 -1.71 3.76 -21.58
CA ASN A 38 -2.95 4.49 -21.28
C ASN A 38 -2.80 6.03 -21.37
N ASN A 39 -1.63 6.54 -21.72
CA ASN A 39 -1.35 7.98 -21.80
C ASN A 39 -1.60 8.75 -20.49
N LEU A 40 -1.27 8.14 -19.33
CA LEU A 40 -1.57 8.69 -18.00
C LEU A 40 -0.34 9.26 -17.26
N GLN A 41 0.80 9.39 -17.92
CA GLN A 41 2.06 9.84 -17.32
C GLN A 41 1.99 11.29 -16.75
N ASN A 42 1.05 12.09 -17.20
CA ASN A 42 0.82 13.43 -16.68
C ASN A 42 -0.08 13.45 -15.42
N LYS A 43 -0.73 12.32 -15.09
CA LYS A 43 -1.65 12.18 -13.96
C LYS A 43 -1.11 11.29 -12.85
N ILE A 44 -0.24 10.32 -13.17
CA ILE A 44 0.27 9.31 -12.24
C ILE A 44 1.77 9.51 -12.04
N ILE A 45 2.15 9.69 -10.79
CA ILE A 45 3.55 9.78 -10.35
C ILE A 45 3.89 8.46 -9.67
N ILE A 46 4.99 7.83 -10.10
CA ILE A 46 5.47 6.58 -9.51
C ILE A 46 6.54 6.89 -8.48
N SER A 47 6.45 6.25 -7.31
CA SER A 47 7.49 6.21 -6.29
C SER A 47 7.92 4.78 -6.03
N GLN A 48 9.23 4.53 -6.03
CA GLN A 48 9.82 3.21 -5.80
C GLN A 48 10.11 2.92 -4.32
N PHE A 49 9.88 3.90 -3.43
CA PHE A 49 10.19 3.72 -2.03
C PHE A 49 9.14 2.82 -1.37
N PRO A 50 9.53 1.70 -0.73
CA PRO A 50 8.68 1.03 0.23
C PRO A 50 8.42 1.97 1.41
N LEU A 51 7.15 2.00 1.82
CA LEU A 51 6.72 2.83 2.94
C LEU A 51 6.77 2.03 4.23
N ILE A 52 7.29 2.67 5.31
CA ILE A 52 7.43 2.08 6.63
C ILE A 52 7.34 3.17 7.71
N ASP A 53 7.50 2.79 8.97
CA ASP A 53 7.46 3.71 10.13
C ASP A 53 8.75 4.50 10.41
N GLN A 54 9.83 4.24 9.67
CA GLN A 54 11.14 4.88 9.85
C GLN A 54 11.46 5.87 8.72
N LYS A 55 12.12 6.98 9.07
CA LYS A 55 12.51 8.03 8.10
C LYS A 55 13.45 7.52 7.02
N PHE A 56 14.46 6.74 7.44
CA PHE A 56 15.45 6.14 6.58
C PHE A 56 15.69 4.71 7.02
N THR A 57 15.57 3.80 6.10
CA THR A 57 15.84 2.40 6.35
C THR A 57 16.42 1.74 5.10
N PHE A 58 17.24 0.73 5.28
CA PHE A 58 17.83 -0.03 4.21
C PHE A 58 17.66 -1.51 4.54
N MET A 59 16.53 -2.07 4.10
CA MET A 59 16.12 -3.44 4.40
C MET A 59 15.87 -4.23 3.12
N GLU A 60 15.67 -5.52 3.26
CA GLU A 60 15.34 -6.40 2.16
C GLU A 60 13.88 -6.24 1.75
N LEU A 61 13.61 -6.14 0.46
CA LEU A 61 12.34 -6.51 -0.14
C LEU A 61 12.39 -8.02 -0.42
N ASN A 62 11.41 -8.73 0.09
CA ASN A 62 11.29 -10.18 -0.02
C ASN A 62 10.13 -10.49 -0.97
N GLU A 63 10.42 -11.20 -2.04
CA GLU A 63 9.44 -11.60 -3.06
C GLU A 63 9.25 -13.11 -2.99
N PRO A 64 8.04 -13.62 -2.69
CA PRO A 64 7.78 -15.06 -2.64
C PRO A 64 7.88 -15.72 -4.01
N GLU A 65 7.60 -14.95 -5.07
CA GLU A 65 7.75 -15.38 -6.46
C GLU A 65 8.42 -14.28 -7.28
N PHE A 66 9.27 -14.68 -8.23
CA PHE A 66 9.88 -13.74 -9.19
C PHE A 66 9.03 -13.69 -10.47
N ILE A 67 7.82 -13.13 -10.35
CA ILE A 67 6.84 -13.06 -11.43
C ILE A 67 6.30 -11.64 -11.50
N GLU A 68 6.30 -11.05 -12.69
CA GLU A 68 5.72 -9.73 -12.94
C GLU A 68 4.22 -9.72 -12.60
N GLY A 69 3.77 -8.72 -11.84
CA GLY A 69 2.40 -8.61 -11.36
C GLY A 69 2.07 -9.41 -10.11
N TRP A 70 3.03 -10.15 -9.56
CA TRP A 70 2.82 -10.89 -8.32
C TRP A 70 2.61 -9.95 -7.13
N SER A 71 1.74 -10.35 -6.23
CA SER A 71 1.48 -9.70 -4.93
C SER A 71 2.25 -10.39 -3.80
N MET A 72 1.97 -10.05 -2.55
CA MET A 72 2.52 -10.65 -1.33
C MET A 72 4.02 -10.38 -1.12
N ASN A 73 4.53 -9.29 -1.68
CA ASN A 73 5.90 -8.84 -1.41
C ASN A 73 5.96 -8.19 -0.02
N SER A 74 7.04 -8.40 0.72
CA SER A 74 7.18 -7.88 2.07
C SER A 74 8.51 -7.14 2.25
N TYR A 75 8.47 -5.94 2.86
CA TYR A 75 9.66 -5.14 3.14
C TYR A 75 10.10 -5.29 4.61
N GLY A 76 11.34 -5.71 4.80
CA GLY A 76 11.93 -6.03 6.10
C GLY A 76 11.82 -7.52 6.41
N LYS A 77 10.91 -7.93 7.29
CA LYS A 77 10.70 -9.35 7.58
C LYS A 77 9.91 -10.03 6.46
N ALA A 78 10.28 -11.26 6.11
CA ALA A 78 9.55 -12.06 5.13
C ALA A 78 8.27 -12.66 5.75
N LEU A 79 7.24 -11.81 5.90
CA LEU A 79 5.92 -12.17 6.42
C LEU A 79 4.87 -12.01 5.32
N ASP A 80 3.92 -12.93 5.27
CA ASP A 80 2.76 -12.85 4.39
C ASP A 80 1.63 -12.01 5.02
N TYR A 81 0.53 -11.87 4.29
CA TYR A 81 -0.67 -11.13 4.72
C TYR A 81 -1.35 -11.71 5.99
N GLN A 82 -0.96 -12.90 6.46
CA GLN A 82 -1.40 -13.52 7.72
C GLN A 82 -0.37 -13.38 8.84
N GLY A 83 0.76 -12.72 8.59
CA GLY A 83 1.88 -12.61 9.54
C GLY A 83 2.73 -13.88 9.66
N LYS A 84 2.61 -14.82 8.72
CA LYS A 84 3.38 -16.06 8.71
C LYS A 84 4.68 -15.88 7.93
N ASN A 85 5.77 -16.51 8.42
CA ASN A 85 7.02 -16.49 7.69
C ASN A 85 6.92 -17.26 6.38
N PHE A 86 7.51 -16.71 5.32
CA PHE A 86 7.71 -17.38 4.06
C PHE A 86 9.18 -17.37 3.64
N ILE A 87 9.57 -18.28 2.74
CA ILE A 87 10.91 -18.31 2.15
C ILE A 87 10.85 -17.56 0.82
N PRO A 88 11.51 -16.39 0.69
CA PRO A 88 11.48 -15.64 -0.55
C PRO A 88 12.31 -16.33 -1.64
N LYS A 89 11.79 -16.36 -2.86
CA LYS A 89 12.54 -16.79 -4.04
C LYS A 89 13.52 -15.73 -4.53
N GLN A 90 13.17 -14.47 -4.29
CA GLN A 90 14.06 -13.36 -4.56
C GLN A 90 14.04 -12.36 -3.40
N ARG A 91 15.20 -11.78 -3.13
CA ARG A 91 15.36 -10.69 -2.17
C ARG A 91 16.47 -9.75 -2.61
N TYR A 92 16.28 -8.49 -2.33
CA TYR A 92 17.28 -7.46 -2.56
C TYR A 92 17.07 -6.30 -1.59
N LYS A 93 18.18 -5.66 -1.22
CA LYS A 93 18.12 -4.50 -0.33
C LYS A 93 17.73 -3.24 -1.10
N MET A 94 16.86 -2.46 -0.50
CA MET A 94 16.49 -1.18 -1.04
C MET A 94 16.20 -0.16 0.06
N PHE A 95 16.17 1.09 -0.34
CA PHE A 95 15.92 2.21 0.54
C PHE A 95 14.43 2.42 0.75
N GLY A 96 13.99 2.47 2.01
CA GLY A 96 12.62 2.74 2.40
C GLY A 96 12.50 3.97 3.29
N THR A 97 11.29 4.50 3.43
CA THR A 97 11.03 5.73 4.16
C THR A 97 9.60 5.81 4.72
N SER A 98 9.33 6.80 5.57
CA SER A 98 8.00 7.07 6.08
C SER A 98 7.27 8.13 5.25
N ILE A 99 5.92 8.06 5.25
CA ILE A 99 5.09 9.07 4.59
C ILE A 99 5.32 10.46 5.21
N ASP A 100 5.39 10.56 6.53
CA ASP A 100 5.65 11.82 7.23
C ASP A 100 6.96 12.46 6.76
N TYR A 101 8.02 11.67 6.55
CA TYR A 101 9.27 12.19 6.02
C TYR A 101 9.13 12.70 4.58
N LEU A 102 8.45 11.97 3.71
CA LEU A 102 8.22 12.43 2.33
C LEU A 102 7.41 13.73 2.27
N LEU A 103 6.47 13.90 3.19
CA LEU A 103 5.71 15.14 3.33
C LEU A 103 6.59 16.29 3.82
N ASP A 104 7.38 16.09 4.86
CA ASP A 104 8.32 17.09 5.42
C ASP A 104 9.31 17.58 4.35
N GLN A 105 9.78 16.67 3.50
CA GLN A 105 10.67 16.98 2.38
C GLN A 105 9.94 17.55 1.14
N LYS A 106 8.62 17.74 1.21
CA LYS A 106 7.77 18.24 0.11
C LYS A 106 7.86 17.38 -1.17
N ILE A 107 8.20 16.11 -1.04
CA ILE A 107 8.25 15.13 -2.14
C ILE A 107 6.83 14.73 -2.55
N ILE A 108 5.93 14.62 -1.59
CA ILE A 108 4.51 14.34 -1.81
C ILE A 108 3.64 15.49 -1.32
N GLN A 109 2.43 15.53 -1.83
CA GLN A 109 1.37 16.44 -1.38
C GLN A 109 0.34 15.66 -0.57
N ILE A 110 -0.43 16.34 0.29
CA ILE A 110 -1.55 15.74 1.01
C ILE A 110 -2.63 15.32 0.01
N PRO A 111 -3.00 14.03 -0.05
CA PRO A 111 -4.09 13.57 -0.90
C PRO A 111 -5.45 13.76 -0.22
N ASN A 112 -6.52 13.67 -1.02
CA ASN A 112 -7.87 13.57 -0.47
C ASN A 112 -8.27 12.13 -0.14
N HIS A 113 -7.75 11.16 -0.87
CA HIS A 113 -8.11 9.75 -0.74
C HIS A 113 -6.85 8.89 -0.76
N ILE A 114 -6.83 7.87 0.08
CA ILE A 114 -5.69 6.94 0.22
C ILE A 114 -6.21 5.51 0.03
N LYS A 115 -5.48 4.70 -0.75
CA LYS A 115 -5.64 3.24 -0.78
C LYS A 115 -4.35 2.60 -0.30
N ILE A 116 -4.46 1.69 0.66
CA ILE A 116 -3.36 0.88 1.20
C ILE A 116 -3.72 -0.59 1.00
N ASP A 117 -2.80 -1.34 0.37
CA ASP A 117 -3.01 -2.73 -0.03
C ASP A 117 -1.61 -3.32 -0.32
N VAL A 118 -0.92 -3.77 0.73
CA VAL A 118 0.54 -4.04 0.69
C VAL A 118 0.95 -5.38 1.34
N ASP A 119 -0.01 -6.22 1.67
CA ASP A 119 0.19 -7.62 2.10
C ASP A 119 1.06 -7.81 3.37
N GLY A 120 0.88 -6.98 4.42
CA GLY A 120 1.40 -7.32 5.75
C GLY A 120 2.24 -6.25 6.46
N VAL A 121 2.35 -5.02 5.92
CA VAL A 121 3.07 -3.89 6.56
C VAL A 121 2.19 -2.64 6.72
N GLU A 122 0.88 -2.78 6.67
CA GLU A 122 -0.10 -1.69 6.74
C GLU A 122 0.03 -0.89 8.06
N ASP A 123 0.22 -1.57 9.18
CA ASP A 123 0.43 -0.95 10.49
C ASP A 123 1.68 -0.06 10.53
N LYS A 124 2.74 -0.48 9.84
CA LYS A 124 3.98 0.31 9.71
C LYS A 124 3.78 1.55 8.85
N ILE A 125 3.05 1.41 7.74
CA ILE A 125 2.73 2.54 6.86
C ILE A 125 1.89 3.57 7.61
N ILE A 126 0.82 3.15 8.31
CA ILE A 126 -0.02 4.02 9.12
C ILE A 126 0.78 4.67 10.24
N SER A 127 1.65 3.91 10.91
CA SER A 127 2.52 4.43 11.96
C SER A 127 3.51 5.48 11.44
N GLY A 128 4.07 5.28 10.25
CA GLY A 128 4.98 6.23 9.59
C GLY A 128 4.30 7.44 8.96
N GLY A 129 2.96 7.49 8.97
CA GLY A 129 2.15 8.57 8.43
C GLY A 129 1.25 9.27 9.44
N LYS A 130 1.56 9.23 10.75
CA LYS A 130 0.67 9.77 11.80
C LYS A 130 0.38 11.27 11.64
N ASN A 131 1.38 12.08 11.28
CA ASN A 131 1.19 13.52 11.07
C ASN A 131 0.50 13.80 9.75
N PHE A 132 0.87 13.08 8.70
CA PHE A 132 0.22 13.10 7.40
C PHE A 132 -1.28 12.80 7.52
N LEU A 133 -1.65 11.74 8.24
CA LEU A 133 -3.03 11.29 8.40
C LEU A 133 -3.91 12.23 9.25
N LYS A 134 -3.32 13.12 10.05
CA LYS A 134 -4.06 14.17 10.78
C LYS A 134 -4.51 15.34 9.89
N HIS A 135 -4.05 15.40 8.65
CA HIS A 135 -4.36 16.55 7.80
C HIS A 135 -5.84 16.55 7.38
N LYS A 136 -6.49 17.69 7.55
CA LYS A 136 -7.94 17.90 7.30
C LYS A 136 -8.40 17.63 5.87
N ASP A 137 -7.48 17.66 4.91
CA ASP A 137 -7.80 17.44 3.50
C ASP A 137 -7.93 15.95 3.16
N ILE A 138 -7.51 15.04 4.05
CA ILE A 138 -7.73 13.60 3.90
C ILE A 138 -9.19 13.30 4.22
N LYS A 139 -9.93 12.80 3.24
CA LYS A 139 -11.36 12.52 3.31
C LYS A 139 -11.68 11.05 3.56
N SER A 140 -10.85 10.16 3.02
CA SER A 140 -11.03 8.71 3.22
C SER A 140 -9.75 7.92 3.05
N ILE A 141 -9.72 6.80 3.74
CA ILE A 141 -8.69 5.75 3.62
C ILE A 141 -9.43 4.46 3.25
N SER A 142 -8.97 3.77 2.21
CA SER A 142 -9.35 2.39 1.94
C SER A 142 -8.14 1.51 2.24
N ILE A 143 -8.27 0.60 3.19
CA ILE A 143 -7.18 -0.28 3.61
C ILE A 143 -7.63 -1.74 3.55
N GLU A 144 -6.79 -2.60 2.95
CA GLU A 144 -7.02 -4.04 2.98
C GLU A 144 -6.33 -4.63 4.21
N LEU A 145 -7.06 -5.42 5.00
CA LEU A 145 -6.56 -6.04 6.22
C LEU A 145 -7.03 -7.49 6.29
N SER A 146 -6.14 -8.35 6.77
CA SER A 146 -6.47 -9.72 7.14
C SER A 146 -6.83 -9.81 8.62
N GLU A 147 -8.04 -10.27 8.94
CA GLU A 147 -8.45 -10.52 10.32
C GLU A 147 -7.77 -11.76 10.95
N ASP A 148 -7.06 -12.55 10.14
CA ASP A 148 -6.20 -13.63 10.65
C ASP A 148 -4.87 -13.10 11.19
N TYR A 149 -4.44 -11.91 10.77
CA TYR A 149 -3.28 -11.22 11.33
C TYR A 149 -3.70 -10.25 12.43
N LEU A 150 -4.15 -10.81 13.56
CA LEU A 150 -4.78 -10.07 14.66
C LEU A 150 -3.95 -8.89 15.16
N GLU A 151 -2.64 -9.10 15.38
CA GLU A 151 -1.75 -8.04 15.90
C GLU A 151 -1.74 -6.83 14.97
N GLN A 152 -1.56 -7.05 13.67
CA GLN A 152 -1.58 -5.97 12.68
C GLN A 152 -2.95 -5.30 12.59
N TYR A 153 -4.01 -6.11 12.52
CA TYR A 153 -5.38 -5.62 12.46
C TYR A 153 -5.69 -4.70 13.64
N GLU A 154 -5.41 -5.13 14.88
CA GLU A 154 -5.65 -4.35 16.09
C GLU A 154 -4.80 -3.06 16.10
N ASN A 155 -3.52 -3.14 15.71
CA ASN A 155 -2.64 -1.99 15.63
C ASN A 155 -3.18 -0.93 14.66
N VAL A 156 -3.60 -1.33 13.46
CA VAL A 156 -4.17 -0.42 12.45
C VAL A 156 -5.47 0.20 12.94
N VAL A 157 -6.40 -0.63 13.43
CA VAL A 157 -7.72 -0.17 13.91
C VAL A 157 -7.57 0.83 15.05
N ASN A 158 -6.75 0.50 16.06
CA ASN A 158 -6.53 1.38 17.21
C ASN A 158 -5.88 2.70 16.80
N LEU A 159 -4.88 2.65 15.92
CA LEU A 159 -4.20 3.85 15.45
C LEU A 159 -5.11 4.75 14.61
N LEU A 160 -5.91 4.20 13.71
CA LEU A 160 -6.87 4.98 12.92
C LEU A 160 -7.95 5.61 13.82
N LYS A 161 -8.46 4.90 14.84
CA LYS A 161 -9.38 5.46 15.84
C LYS A 161 -8.74 6.62 16.63
N GLN A 162 -7.49 6.48 17.06
CA GLN A 162 -6.73 7.56 17.73
C GLN A 162 -6.56 8.81 16.84
N LEU A 163 -6.54 8.62 15.51
CA LEU A 163 -6.48 9.67 14.51
C LEU A 163 -7.87 10.22 14.11
N ASN A 164 -8.93 9.82 14.83
CA ASN A 164 -10.32 10.21 14.61
C ASN A 164 -10.95 9.68 13.29
N PHE A 165 -10.41 8.60 12.73
CA PHE A 165 -11.10 7.88 11.65
C PHE A 165 -12.14 6.92 12.21
N SER A 166 -13.24 6.77 11.47
CA SER A 166 -14.30 5.80 11.74
C SER A 166 -14.52 4.90 10.52
N PHE A 167 -14.73 3.62 10.75
CA PHE A 167 -15.06 2.69 9.68
C PHE A 167 -16.51 2.87 9.24
N LYS A 168 -16.72 3.16 7.97
CA LYS A 168 -18.05 3.29 7.36
C LYS A 168 -18.47 2.02 6.63
N HIS A 169 -17.51 1.33 6.03
CA HIS A 169 -17.76 0.13 5.24
C HIS A 169 -16.69 -0.91 5.51
N LYS A 170 -17.12 -2.16 5.58
CA LYS A 170 -16.29 -3.36 5.52
C LYS A 170 -16.76 -4.18 4.35
N LYS A 171 -15.91 -4.41 3.36
CA LYS A 171 -16.27 -5.12 2.14
C LYS A 171 -15.26 -6.21 1.83
N HIS A 172 -15.75 -7.39 1.56
CA HIS A 172 -14.99 -8.46 0.96
C HIS A 172 -14.86 -8.22 -0.56
N ALA A 173 -13.74 -8.52 -1.15
CA ALA A 173 -13.63 -8.47 -2.60
C ALA A 173 -14.39 -9.65 -3.20
N MET A 174 -15.26 -9.42 -4.20
CA MET A 174 -16.08 -10.48 -4.83
C MET A 174 -15.25 -11.65 -5.36
N ILE A 175 -14.01 -11.40 -5.79
CA ILE A 175 -13.07 -12.43 -6.23
C ILE A 175 -12.72 -13.43 -5.10
N TYR A 176 -12.91 -13.04 -3.85
CA TYR A 176 -12.61 -13.85 -2.67
C TYR A 176 -13.84 -14.58 -2.10
N ASP A 177 -15.05 -14.30 -2.59
CA ASP A 177 -16.30 -14.86 -2.04
C ASP A 177 -16.32 -16.40 -2.03
N GLN A 178 -15.61 -17.03 -2.96
CA GLN A 178 -15.46 -18.49 -3.04
C GLN A 178 -14.12 -19.01 -2.55
N SER A 179 -13.26 -18.12 -2.01
CA SER A 179 -11.92 -18.48 -1.55
C SER A 179 -11.92 -18.78 -0.06
N THR A 180 -11.56 -19.99 0.33
CA THR A 180 -11.29 -20.30 1.74
C THR A 180 -10.01 -19.61 2.25
N LYS A 181 -9.04 -19.38 1.37
CA LYS A 181 -7.74 -18.79 1.70
C LYS A 181 -7.86 -17.31 2.10
N PHE A 182 -8.72 -16.54 1.43
CA PHE A 182 -8.88 -15.11 1.65
C PHE A 182 -10.19 -14.74 2.33
N SER A 183 -10.85 -15.71 2.98
CA SER A 183 -12.16 -15.53 3.61
C SER A 183 -12.22 -14.43 4.68
N LYS A 184 -11.08 -14.07 5.27
CA LYS A 184 -10.97 -13.04 6.31
C LYS A 184 -10.18 -11.81 5.87
N VAL A 185 -10.01 -11.60 4.57
CA VAL A 185 -9.37 -10.41 3.98
C VAL A 185 -10.46 -9.43 3.55
N PHE A 186 -10.44 -8.23 4.13
CA PHE A 186 -11.47 -7.22 3.90
C PHE A 186 -10.87 -5.85 3.59
N ASN A 187 -11.55 -5.10 2.75
CA ASN A 187 -11.32 -3.67 2.55
C ASN A 187 -12.16 -2.88 3.55
N TYR A 188 -11.51 -2.09 4.38
CA TYR A 188 -12.09 -1.14 5.32
C TYR A 188 -12.03 0.27 4.73
N ILE A 189 -13.14 1.00 4.79
CA ILE A 189 -13.26 2.36 4.25
C ILE A 189 -13.87 3.28 5.32
#